data_09a6d84bef746e23281e84edccfee766
#
_entry.id   09a6d84bef746e23281e84edccfee766
#
_cell.length_a   1.000
_cell.length_b   1.000
_cell.length_c   1.000
_cell.angle_alpha   90.00
_cell.angle_beta   90.00
_cell.angle_gamma   90.00
#
_symmetry.space_group_name_H-M   'P 1'
#
loop_
_entity.id
_entity.type
_entity.pdbx_description
1 polymer ?
#
loop_
_entity_poly.entity_id
_entity_poly.type
_entity_poly.pdbx_seq_one_letter_code
_entity_poly.pdbx_strand_id
1 'polypeptide(L)'
;MNNSFVMYRLPHETTYTIMRQCDGEAEILPSYADLNGRTGFVFSPFMMSEKHPLLLIRPDETETCKIDDCSKHKSLAFSNRDIDKEHRQYETDFNKFHSQLCKGTFRKIVLARN
;
A
#
# COMPACT_ATOMS: atom_id res chain seq x y z
N MET A 1 25.71 10.77 -4.81
CA MET A 1 24.62 11.42 -4.05
C MET A 1 23.35 10.58 -4.23
N ASN A 2 22.76 10.16 -3.14
CA ASN A 2 21.48 9.43 -3.22
C ASN A 2 20.34 10.46 -3.30
N ASN A 3 19.87 10.70 -4.52
CA ASN A 3 18.71 11.57 -4.70
C ASN A 3 17.44 10.77 -4.44
N SER A 4 16.52 11.32 -3.67
CA SER A 4 15.23 10.70 -3.41
C SER A 4 14.36 10.75 -4.65
N PHE A 5 13.69 9.64 -4.95
CA PHE A 5 12.71 9.58 -6.03
C PHE A 5 11.54 8.68 -5.65
N VAL A 6 10.45 8.85 -6.33
CA VAL A 6 9.27 7.99 -6.25
C VAL A 6 8.77 7.68 -7.64
N MET A 7 8.27 6.47 -7.80
CA MET A 7 7.59 6.01 -8.99
C MET A 7 6.19 5.53 -8.60
N TYR A 8 5.17 6.07 -9.22
CA TYR A 8 3.79 5.70 -8.90
C TYR A 8 2.90 5.67 -10.13
N ARG A 9 1.82 4.91 -10.03
CA ARG A 9 0.75 4.84 -11.01
C ARG A 9 -0.58 5.03 -10.31
N LEU A 10 -1.43 5.87 -10.87
CA LEU A 10 -2.81 5.98 -10.40
C LEU A 10 -3.66 4.81 -10.90
N PRO A 11 -4.71 4.43 -10.17
CA PRO A 11 -5.61 3.37 -10.60
C PRO A 11 -6.18 3.64 -12.00
N HIS A 12 -6.24 2.60 -12.81
CA HIS A 12 -6.76 2.63 -14.20
C HIS A 12 -5.95 3.45 -15.21
N GLU A 13 -4.84 4.06 -14.81
CA GLU A 13 -3.95 4.78 -15.74
C GLU A 13 -3.06 3.82 -16.53
N THR A 14 -2.78 4.18 -17.78
CA THR A 14 -1.84 3.46 -18.67
C THR A 14 -0.44 4.04 -18.63
N THR A 15 -0.24 5.03 -17.79
CA THR A 15 1.03 5.71 -17.57
C THR A 15 1.45 5.62 -16.11
N TYR A 16 2.73 5.78 -15.86
CA TYR A 16 3.27 5.96 -14.53
C TYR A 16 4.09 7.24 -14.45
N THR A 17 4.20 7.78 -13.29
CA THR A 17 4.94 9.02 -13.05
C THR A 17 6.16 8.74 -12.21
N ILE A 18 7.28 9.31 -12.61
CA ILE A 18 8.51 9.35 -11.83
C ILE A 18 8.69 10.79 -11.35
N MET A 19 8.82 10.96 -10.05
CA MET A 19 9.11 12.25 -9.43
C MET A 19 10.46 12.16 -8.74
N ARG A 20 11.36 13.10 -9.05
CA ARG A 20 12.72 13.12 -8.53
C ARG A 20 12.98 14.41 -7.78
N GLN A 21 13.67 14.30 -6.68
CA GLN A 21 14.26 15.41 -5.97
C GLN A 21 15.74 15.50 -6.41
N CYS A 22 16.13 16.61 -7.02
CA CYS A 22 17.45 16.77 -7.61
C CYS A 22 18.54 17.06 -6.58
N ASP A 23 18.15 17.55 -5.43
CA ASP A 23 19.06 17.95 -4.37
C ASP A 23 18.61 17.44 -3.00
N GLY A 24 19.52 16.72 -2.35
CA GLY A 24 19.32 16.22 -1.00
C GLY A 24 18.39 15.01 -0.88
N GLU A 25 18.14 14.64 0.36
CA GLU A 25 17.23 13.56 0.74
C GLU A 25 15.80 14.07 0.95
N ALA A 26 14.83 13.14 1.02
CA ALA A 26 13.45 13.47 1.36
C ALA A 26 13.39 14.24 2.69
N GLU A 27 12.57 15.28 2.74
CA GLU A 27 12.40 16.10 3.94
C GLU A 27 11.60 15.36 5.00
N ILE A 28 12.13 15.34 6.22
CA ILE A 28 11.43 14.78 7.38
C ILE A 28 10.55 15.87 7.99
N LEU A 29 9.26 15.60 8.09
CA LEU A 29 8.29 16.51 8.68
C LEU A 29 7.87 16.01 10.06
N PRO A 30 7.88 16.85 11.09
CA PRO A 30 7.54 16.43 12.45
C PRO A 30 6.04 16.24 12.66
N SER A 31 5.18 16.82 11.80
CA SER A 31 3.74 16.80 11.95
C SER A 31 3.02 16.85 10.60
N TYR A 32 1.82 16.31 10.53
CA TYR A 32 0.94 16.45 9.36
C TYR A 32 0.56 17.90 9.07
N ALA A 33 0.53 18.77 10.07
CA ALA A 33 0.25 20.19 9.88
C ALA A 33 1.32 20.88 9.03
N ASP A 34 2.56 20.36 9.03
CA ASP A 34 3.66 20.90 8.24
C ASP A 34 3.52 20.62 6.74
N LEU A 35 2.56 19.80 6.33
CA LEU A 35 2.21 19.58 4.93
C LEU A 35 1.43 20.75 4.33
N ASN A 36 0.83 21.64 5.12
CA ASN A 36 0.08 22.76 4.63
C ASN A 36 0.94 23.69 3.77
N GLY A 37 0.47 23.99 2.54
CA GLY A 37 1.18 24.82 1.59
C GLY A 37 2.40 24.16 0.93
N ARG A 38 2.60 22.87 1.13
CA ARG A 38 3.68 22.08 0.51
C ARG A 38 3.20 21.35 -0.71
N THR A 39 4.10 21.15 -1.66
CA THR A 39 3.86 20.35 -2.87
C THR A 39 4.91 19.26 -2.95
N GLY A 40 4.49 18.06 -3.27
CA GLY A 40 5.39 16.92 -3.42
C GLY A 40 4.71 15.59 -3.19
N PHE A 41 5.50 14.54 -3.14
CA PHE A 41 5.02 13.22 -2.80
C PHE A 41 5.22 12.96 -1.30
N VAL A 42 4.14 12.61 -0.62
CA VAL A 42 4.16 12.35 0.83
C VAL A 42 4.21 10.84 1.06
N PHE A 43 5.20 10.40 1.81
CA PHE A 43 5.29 9.04 2.30
C PHE A 43 5.02 9.03 3.80
N SER A 44 3.81 8.59 4.16
CA SER A 44 3.34 8.61 5.54
C SER A 44 3.26 7.19 6.11
N PRO A 45 3.88 6.91 7.25
CA PRO A 45 3.63 5.69 7.99
C PRO A 45 2.23 5.73 8.61
N PHE A 46 1.72 4.57 9.01
CA PHE A 46 0.45 4.49 9.74
C PHE A 46 0.52 5.21 11.10
N MET A 47 1.64 5.04 11.81
CA MET A 47 1.95 5.78 13.02
C MET A 47 3.34 6.39 12.91
N MET A 48 3.41 7.71 13.04
CA MET A 48 4.70 8.41 13.02
C MET A 48 5.52 8.11 14.28
N SER A 49 6.82 7.89 14.08
CA SER A 49 7.81 7.73 15.12
C SER A 49 9.18 8.20 14.62
N GLU A 50 10.15 8.28 15.48
CA GLU A 50 11.53 8.63 15.09
C GLU A 50 12.11 7.63 14.07
N LYS A 51 11.73 6.36 14.15
CA LYS A 51 12.15 5.32 13.20
C LYS A 51 11.35 5.34 11.89
N HIS A 52 10.14 5.83 11.94
CA HIS A 52 9.21 5.89 10.82
C HIS A 52 8.65 7.30 10.70
N PRO A 53 9.42 8.25 10.18
CA PRO A 53 9.02 9.63 10.04
C PRO A 53 8.08 9.85 8.85
N LEU A 54 7.39 10.98 8.85
CA LEU A 54 6.70 11.51 7.69
C LEU A 54 7.72 12.09 6.72
N LEU A 55 7.70 11.66 5.46
CA LEU A 55 8.64 12.08 4.44
C LEU A 55 7.93 12.87 3.32
N LEU A 56 8.56 13.94 2.88
CA LEU A 56 8.14 14.72 1.71
C LEU A 56 9.27 14.71 0.67
N ILE A 57 8.96 14.23 -0.53
CA ILE A 57 9.84 14.27 -1.70
C ILE A 57 9.40 15.44 -2.57
N ARG A 58 10.31 16.39 -2.82
CA ARG A 58 10.01 17.56 -3.66
C ARG A 58 9.93 17.15 -5.13
N PRO A 59 9.00 17.73 -5.90
CA PRO A 59 8.82 17.43 -7.31
C PRO A 59 9.73 18.30 -8.19
N ASP A 60 11.04 18.23 -8.00
CA ASP A 60 12.00 19.02 -8.77
C ASP A 60 11.98 18.62 -10.25
N GLU A 61 11.88 17.33 -10.51
CA GLU A 61 11.67 16.79 -11.85
C GLU A 61 10.52 15.79 -11.83
N THR A 62 9.63 15.89 -12.82
CA THR A 62 8.49 14.98 -12.97
C THR A 62 8.42 14.49 -14.42
N GLU A 63 8.42 13.19 -14.60
CA GLU A 63 8.37 12.52 -15.89
C GLU A 63 7.20 11.54 -15.93
N THR A 64 6.45 11.55 -17.03
CA THR A 64 5.36 10.62 -17.26
C THR A 64 5.73 9.66 -18.38
N CYS A 65 5.72 8.36 -18.08
CA CYS A 65 6.09 7.30 -18.99
C CYS A 65 4.89 6.40 -19.29
N LYS A 66 4.79 5.89 -20.50
CA LYS A 66 3.81 4.86 -20.84
C LYS A 66 4.25 3.52 -20.26
N ILE A 67 3.27 2.76 -19.81
CA ILE A 67 3.51 1.36 -19.43
C ILE A 67 3.58 0.55 -20.71
N ASP A 68 4.76 -0.02 -21.00
CA ASP A 68 4.86 -1.01 -22.05
C ASP A 68 4.08 -2.25 -21.63
N ASP A 69 3.27 -2.75 -22.55
CA ASP A 69 2.49 -3.97 -22.33
C ASP A 69 3.44 -5.18 -22.28
N CYS A 70 4.13 -5.31 -21.15
CA CYS A 70 4.95 -6.47 -20.85
C CYS A 70 4.03 -7.67 -20.57
N SER A 71 3.45 -8.22 -21.62
CA SER A 71 2.62 -9.43 -21.60
C SER A 71 3.35 -10.70 -21.12
N LYS A 72 4.60 -10.58 -20.71
CA LYS A 72 5.38 -11.67 -20.12
C LYS A 72 5.35 -11.60 -18.60
N HIS A 73 4.15 -11.62 -18.03
CA HIS A 73 4.04 -12.04 -16.65
C HIS A 73 4.45 -13.52 -16.59
N LYS A 74 5.66 -13.79 -16.10
CA LYS A 74 5.93 -15.10 -15.53
C LYS A 74 4.91 -15.28 -14.43
N SER A 75 3.92 -16.12 -14.66
CA SER A 75 3.04 -16.56 -13.59
C SER A 75 3.94 -17.07 -12.47
N LEU A 76 3.95 -16.39 -11.35
CA LEU A 76 4.57 -16.93 -10.15
C LEU A 76 3.86 -18.27 -9.92
N ALA A 77 4.62 -19.37 -10.00
CA ALA A 77 4.11 -20.65 -9.59
C ALA A 77 3.80 -20.55 -8.10
N PHE A 78 2.53 -20.32 -7.79
CA PHE A 78 2.06 -20.45 -6.42
C PHE A 78 2.31 -21.88 -5.99
N SER A 79 3.00 -22.05 -4.86
CA SER A 79 3.14 -23.36 -4.22
C SER A 79 1.76 -24.01 -4.15
N ASN A 80 1.69 -25.31 -4.37
CA ASN A 80 0.47 -26.11 -4.28
C ASN A 80 -0.20 -25.93 -2.91
N ARG A 81 -0.97 -24.86 -2.76
CA ARG A 81 -1.88 -24.70 -1.65
C ARG A 81 -3.10 -25.57 -1.95
N ASP A 82 -3.50 -26.36 -0.97
CA ASP A 82 -4.76 -27.07 -1.05
C ASP A 82 -5.91 -26.07 -0.83
N ILE A 83 -6.31 -25.40 -1.93
CA ILE A 83 -7.35 -24.37 -1.95
C ILE A 83 -8.67 -24.92 -1.41
N ASP A 84 -8.98 -26.18 -1.69
CA ASP A 84 -10.22 -26.81 -1.25
C ASP A 84 -10.23 -27.00 0.27
N LYS A 85 -9.09 -27.36 0.85
CA LYS A 85 -8.93 -27.48 2.30
C LYS A 85 -9.04 -26.12 2.99
N GLU A 86 -8.39 -25.10 2.43
CA GLU A 86 -8.46 -23.74 2.94
C GLU A 86 -9.90 -23.18 2.86
N HIS A 87 -10.59 -23.46 1.78
CA HIS A 87 -11.98 -23.04 1.60
C HIS A 87 -12.92 -23.70 2.63
N ARG A 88 -12.81 -25.02 2.83
CA ARG A 88 -13.59 -25.73 3.84
C ARG A 88 -13.31 -25.22 5.26
N GLN A 89 -12.04 -24.94 5.56
CA GLN A 89 -11.68 -24.37 6.85
C GLN A 89 -12.29 -23.00 7.07
N TYR A 90 -12.23 -22.14 6.04
CA TYR A 90 -12.85 -20.82 6.08
C TYR A 90 -14.37 -20.92 6.28
N GLU A 91 -15.05 -21.80 5.55
CA GLU A 91 -16.49 -21.99 5.67
C GLU A 91 -16.89 -22.44 7.08
N THR A 92 -16.13 -23.36 7.66
CA THR A 92 -16.34 -23.82 9.04
C THR A 92 -16.17 -22.67 10.04
N ASP A 93 -15.12 -21.88 9.91
CA ASP A 93 -14.85 -20.76 10.81
C ASP A 93 -15.89 -19.65 10.63
N PHE A 94 -16.25 -19.34 9.39
CA PHE A 94 -17.30 -18.38 9.08
C PHE A 94 -18.64 -18.76 9.73
N ASN A 95 -19.05 -20.01 9.62
CA ASN A 95 -20.31 -20.48 10.19
C ASN A 95 -20.33 -20.38 11.72
N LYS A 96 -19.22 -20.65 12.39
CA LYS A 96 -19.09 -20.47 13.84
C LYS A 96 -19.28 -19.00 14.25
N PHE A 97 -18.58 -18.09 13.59
CA PHE A 97 -18.67 -16.65 13.89
C PHE A 97 -20.02 -16.08 13.51
N HIS A 98 -20.56 -16.46 12.37
CA HIS A 98 -21.87 -16.03 11.91
C HIS A 98 -23.00 -16.46 12.86
N SER A 99 -22.92 -17.66 13.42
CA SER A 99 -23.90 -18.13 14.40
C SER A 99 -23.91 -17.26 15.67
N GLN A 100 -22.76 -16.73 16.10
CA GLN A 100 -22.67 -15.83 17.25
C GLN A 100 -23.25 -14.44 16.94
N LEU A 101 -23.09 -13.96 15.72
CA LEU A 101 -23.74 -12.73 15.26
C LEU A 101 -25.25 -12.87 15.23
N CYS A 102 -25.77 -14.00 14.71
CA CYS A 102 -27.20 -14.28 14.66
C CYS A 102 -27.86 -14.39 16.07
N LYS A 103 -27.09 -14.87 17.04
CA LYS A 103 -27.51 -14.92 18.46
C LYS A 103 -27.50 -13.57 19.16
N GLY A 104 -26.96 -12.53 18.52
CA GLY A 104 -26.83 -11.19 19.09
C GLY A 104 -25.75 -11.05 20.15
N THR A 105 -24.85 -12.04 20.31
CA THR A 105 -23.73 -11.98 21.27
C THR A 105 -22.76 -10.87 20.90
N PHE A 106 -22.54 -10.64 19.60
CA PHE A 106 -21.68 -9.58 19.04
C PHE A 106 -22.42 -8.82 17.96
N ARG A 107 -22.10 -7.53 17.81
CA ARG A 107 -22.59 -6.70 16.70
C ARG A 107 -21.72 -6.78 15.46
N LYS A 108 -20.42 -7.05 15.64
CA LYS A 108 -19.43 -7.16 14.58
C LYS A 108 -18.31 -8.09 15.01
N ILE A 109 -17.89 -8.97 14.11
CA ILE A 109 -16.74 -9.85 14.30
C ILE A 109 -15.86 -9.74 13.05
N VAL A 110 -14.55 -9.67 13.23
CA VAL A 110 -13.57 -9.71 12.16
C VAL A 110 -12.84 -11.05 12.22
N LEU A 111 -12.94 -11.83 11.14
CA LEU A 111 -12.21 -13.09 10.98
C LEU A 111 -10.87 -12.80 10.33
N ALA A 112 -9.78 -13.09 11.04
CA ALA A 112 -8.42 -12.98 10.52
C ALA A 112 -7.81 -14.38 10.36
N ARG A 113 -6.94 -14.53 9.37
CA ARG A 113 -6.22 -15.77 9.06
C ARG A 113 -4.73 -15.46 8.91
N ASN A 114 -3.89 -16.38 9.32
CA ASN A 114 -2.44 -16.34 9.10
C ASN A 114 -2.09 -16.97 7.74
#